data_811bfdf127bbfd3ccf7ff6b6b7084ae2
#
_entry.id   811bfdf127bbfd3ccf7ff6b6b7084ae2
#
_cell.length_a   1.000
_cell.length_b   1.000
_cell.length_c   1.000
_cell.angle_alpha   90.00
_cell.angle_beta   90.00
_cell.angle_gamma   90.00
#
_symmetry.space_group_name_H-M   'P 1'
#
loop_
_entity.id
_entity.type
_entity.pdbx_description
1 polymer ?
#
loop_
_entity_poly.entity_id
_entity_poly.type
_entity_poly.pdbx_seq_one_letter_code
_entity_poly.pdbx_strand_id
1 'polypeptide(L)'
;MDYLMLVDKFNPIDMGFYDRVELTEVNGKFMESQAGNRLRLLLKKAEADGIKLKIISAYRSFEYQQMLWEREVSHEMWGGLSYEKAVEKVGRTLALPGSSEHNTGLAVDLGREGDNDVSDDFYKTPESRWLCANCRRFRLYPPLSSP
;
A
#
# COMPACT_ATOMS: atom_id res chain seq x y z
N MET A 1 12.73 -14.43 2.18
CA MET A 1 11.32 -14.09 1.92
C MET A 1 11.00 -14.37 0.46
N ASP A 2 9.84 -14.93 0.17
CA ASP A 2 9.35 -15.06 -1.21
C ASP A 2 8.72 -13.70 -1.63
N TYR A 3 9.39 -13.01 -2.56
CA TYR A 3 8.93 -11.71 -3.07
C TYR A 3 7.89 -11.83 -4.20
N LEU A 4 7.51 -13.05 -4.58
CA LEU A 4 6.52 -13.33 -5.63
C LEU A 4 5.22 -13.92 -5.07
N MET A 5 4.92 -13.66 -3.80
CA MET A 5 3.70 -14.15 -3.18
C MET A 5 2.47 -13.39 -3.73
N LEU A 6 1.44 -14.15 -4.07
CA LEU A 6 0.13 -13.61 -4.38
C LEU A 6 -0.66 -13.45 -3.09
N VAL A 7 -1.18 -12.26 -2.84
CA VAL A 7 -2.01 -11.94 -1.67
C VAL A 7 -3.31 -11.33 -2.13
N ASP A 8 -4.41 -12.02 -1.86
CA ASP A 8 -5.77 -11.57 -2.13
C ASP A 8 -6.77 -12.28 -1.20
N LYS A 9 -8.07 -12.05 -1.42
CA LYS A 9 -9.13 -12.69 -0.59
C LYS A 9 -9.16 -14.23 -0.67
N PHE A 10 -8.52 -14.83 -1.66
CA PHE A 10 -8.43 -16.28 -1.83
C PHE A 10 -7.08 -16.84 -1.33
N ASN A 11 -6.08 -15.96 -1.22
CA ASN A 11 -4.73 -16.27 -0.78
C ASN A 11 -4.33 -15.32 0.36
N PRO A 12 -4.96 -15.43 1.55
CA PRO A 12 -4.59 -14.58 2.68
C PRO A 12 -3.21 -14.96 3.22
N ILE A 13 -2.56 -13.98 3.83
CA ILE A 13 -1.26 -14.19 4.49
C ILE A 13 -1.44 -15.09 5.71
N ASP A 14 -0.59 -16.10 5.85
CA ASP A 14 -0.46 -16.90 7.07
C ASP A 14 -0.01 -16.03 8.25
N MET A 15 -0.65 -16.22 9.41
CA MET A 15 -0.34 -15.45 10.63
C MET A 15 1.13 -15.53 11.05
N GLY A 16 1.79 -16.67 10.86
CA GLY A 16 3.22 -16.80 11.12
C GLY A 16 4.13 -15.94 10.20
N PHE A 17 3.59 -15.36 9.13
CA PHE A 17 4.32 -14.41 8.30
C PHE A 17 4.68 -13.14 9.08
N TYR A 18 3.76 -12.64 9.89
CA TYR A 18 3.95 -11.40 10.66
C TYR A 18 5.08 -11.50 11.68
N ASP A 19 5.36 -12.71 12.19
CA ASP A 19 6.48 -12.97 13.10
C ASP A 19 7.84 -13.03 12.38
N ARG A 20 7.83 -13.25 11.07
CA ARG A 20 9.05 -13.46 10.24
C ARG A 20 9.42 -12.26 9.39
N VAL A 21 8.49 -11.33 9.16
CA VAL A 21 8.77 -10.15 8.33
C VAL A 21 9.69 -9.19 9.08
N GLU A 22 10.85 -8.91 8.50
CA GLU A 22 11.76 -7.90 9.01
C GLU A 22 11.38 -6.55 8.42
N LEU A 23 11.07 -5.59 9.28
CA LEU A 23 10.63 -4.26 8.90
C LEU A 23 11.74 -3.22 9.09
N THR A 24 11.78 -2.25 8.19
CA THR A 24 12.60 -1.05 8.31
C THR A 24 11.75 0.20 8.12
N GLU A 25 12.11 1.28 8.82
CA GLU A 25 11.42 2.55 8.68
C GLU A 25 11.91 3.33 7.46
N VAL A 26 11.00 3.90 6.69
CA VAL A 26 11.28 4.82 5.58
C VAL A 26 10.35 6.02 5.71
N ASN A 27 10.89 7.19 6.04
CA ASN A 27 10.14 8.45 6.18
C ASN A 27 8.88 8.31 7.07
N GLY A 28 9.01 7.68 8.24
CA GLY A 28 7.92 7.50 9.21
C GLY A 28 6.94 6.37 8.88
N LYS A 29 7.20 5.57 7.86
CA LYS A 29 6.42 4.37 7.49
C LYS A 29 7.32 3.14 7.52
N PHE A 30 6.71 1.97 7.70
CA PHE A 30 7.45 0.71 7.71
C PHE A 30 7.27 -0.05 6.40
N MET A 31 8.32 -0.75 6.00
CA MET A 31 8.32 -1.68 4.86
C MET A 31 9.16 -2.90 5.20
N GLU A 32 9.00 -3.98 4.45
CA GLU A 32 9.96 -5.08 4.48
C GLU A 32 11.38 -4.54 4.21
N SER A 33 12.37 -5.05 4.91
CA SER A 33 13.71 -4.45 5.00
C SER A 33 14.39 -4.21 3.66
N GLN A 34 14.34 -5.17 2.73
CA GLN A 34 14.97 -4.99 1.41
C GLN A 34 14.15 -4.06 0.52
N ALA A 35 12.82 -4.18 0.54
CA ALA A 35 11.94 -3.29 -0.20
C ALA A 35 12.08 -1.84 0.29
N GLY A 36 12.16 -1.64 1.59
CA GLY A 36 12.40 -0.33 2.20
C GLY A 36 13.74 0.30 1.81
N ASN A 37 14.81 -0.50 1.76
CA ASN A 37 16.11 -0.02 1.30
C ASN A 37 16.07 0.43 -0.17
N ARG A 38 15.36 -0.30 -1.03
CA ARG A 38 15.17 0.08 -2.44
C ARG A 38 14.31 1.33 -2.57
N LEU A 39 13.28 1.46 -1.76
CA LEU A 39 12.44 2.67 -1.72
C LEU A 39 13.26 3.90 -1.32
N ARG A 40 14.14 3.80 -0.31
CA ARG A 40 15.04 4.92 0.06
C ARG A 40 15.90 5.37 -1.12
N LEU A 41 16.47 4.43 -1.88
CA LEU A 41 17.27 4.75 -3.06
C LEU A 41 16.44 5.43 -4.15
N LEU A 42 15.21 4.95 -4.38
CA LEU A 42 14.27 5.57 -5.33
C LEU A 42 13.93 7.00 -4.91
N LEU A 43 13.55 7.22 -3.65
CA LEU A 43 13.19 8.55 -3.13
C LEU A 43 14.36 9.53 -3.23
N LYS A 44 15.58 9.08 -2.89
CA LYS A 44 16.80 9.89 -3.06
C LYS A 44 17.06 10.28 -4.51
N LYS A 45 16.84 9.34 -5.44
CA LYS A 45 16.99 9.63 -6.88
C LYS A 45 15.92 10.61 -7.37
N ALA A 46 14.66 10.42 -6.94
CA ALA A 46 13.57 11.34 -7.27
C ALA A 46 13.89 12.76 -6.81
N GLU A 47 14.33 12.93 -5.57
CA GLU A 47 14.73 14.24 -5.04
C GLU A 47 15.87 14.88 -5.84
N ALA A 48 16.90 14.10 -6.21
CA ALA A 48 18.00 14.57 -7.05
C ALA A 48 17.54 15.02 -8.45
N ASP A 49 16.46 14.43 -8.96
CA ASP A 49 15.83 14.80 -10.25
C ASP A 49 14.76 15.92 -10.10
N GLY A 50 14.61 16.49 -8.90
CA GLY A 50 13.64 17.55 -8.61
C GLY A 50 12.20 17.05 -8.44
N ILE A 51 12.00 15.75 -8.24
CA ILE A 51 10.69 15.12 -8.04
C ILE A 51 10.50 14.85 -6.54
N LYS A 52 9.44 15.41 -5.97
CA LYS A 52 9.12 15.26 -4.55
C LYS A 52 7.99 14.27 -4.35
N LEU A 53 8.35 13.09 -3.86
CA LEU A 53 7.42 12.00 -3.56
C LEU A 53 7.15 11.92 -2.06
N LYS A 54 5.90 11.60 -1.71
CA LYS A 54 5.46 11.33 -0.35
C LYS A 54 4.97 9.89 -0.24
N ILE A 55 5.35 9.19 0.82
CA ILE A 55 4.77 7.89 1.15
C ILE A 55 3.41 8.14 1.81
N ILE A 56 2.33 7.72 1.15
CA ILE A 56 0.96 7.82 1.67
C ILE A 56 0.68 6.66 2.62
N SER A 57 0.92 5.43 2.16
CA SER A 57 0.72 4.21 2.92
C SER A 57 1.83 3.20 2.59
N ALA A 58 2.18 2.36 3.55
CA ALA A 58 3.14 1.29 3.37
C ALA A 58 2.69 0.05 4.15
N TYR A 59 3.55 -0.60 4.94
CA TYR A 59 3.17 -1.75 5.73
C TYR A 59 1.96 -1.46 6.63
N ARG A 60 1.03 -2.41 6.66
CA ARG A 60 -0.11 -2.43 7.59
C ARG A 60 -0.10 -3.76 8.33
N SER A 61 -0.11 -3.72 9.67
CA SER A 61 -0.29 -4.94 10.45
C SER A 61 -1.67 -5.54 10.23
N PHE A 62 -1.83 -6.79 10.61
CA PHE A 62 -3.14 -7.47 10.57
C PHE A 62 -4.17 -6.69 11.41
N GLU A 63 -3.80 -6.32 12.65
CA GLU A 63 -4.67 -5.63 13.59
C GLU A 63 -5.07 -4.24 13.07
N TYR A 64 -4.15 -3.51 12.44
CA TYR A 64 -4.45 -2.21 11.85
C TYR A 64 -5.43 -2.36 10.67
N GLN A 65 -5.23 -3.35 9.81
CA GLN A 65 -6.16 -3.63 8.71
C GLN A 65 -7.53 -4.04 9.22
N GLN A 66 -7.59 -4.83 10.31
CA GLN A 66 -8.83 -5.20 10.98
C GLN A 66 -9.57 -3.97 11.52
N MET A 67 -8.86 -3.08 12.22
CA MET A 67 -9.43 -1.83 12.72
C MET A 67 -10.01 -0.95 11.59
N LEU A 68 -9.28 -0.82 10.47
CA LEU A 68 -9.78 -0.10 9.29
C LEU A 68 -11.05 -0.73 8.74
N TRP A 69 -11.06 -2.05 8.58
CA TRP A 69 -12.22 -2.79 8.08
C TRP A 69 -13.45 -2.59 8.96
N GLU A 70 -13.31 -2.81 10.25
CA GLU A 70 -14.41 -2.68 11.22
C GLU A 70 -14.95 -1.23 11.26
N ARG A 71 -14.07 -0.25 11.19
CA ARG A 71 -14.46 1.17 11.14
C ARG A 71 -15.28 1.49 9.90
N GLU A 72 -14.82 1.08 8.72
CA GLU A 72 -15.52 1.37 7.46
C GLU A 72 -16.87 0.63 7.37
N VAL A 73 -16.94 -0.63 7.80
CA VAL A 73 -18.21 -1.39 7.88
C VAL A 73 -19.18 -0.69 8.84
N SER A 74 -18.73 -0.28 10.02
CA SER A 74 -19.57 0.43 11.00
C SER A 74 -20.06 1.75 10.45
N HIS A 75 -19.23 2.51 9.75
CA HIS A 75 -19.59 3.77 9.11
C HIS A 75 -20.72 3.57 8.07
N GLU A 76 -20.62 2.55 7.24
CA GLU A 76 -21.65 2.23 6.25
C GLU A 76 -22.97 1.76 6.90
N MET A 77 -22.88 1.02 8.00
CA MET A 77 -24.08 0.64 8.78
C MET A 77 -24.77 1.86 9.41
N TRP A 78 -24.01 2.83 9.91
CA TRP A 78 -24.58 4.10 10.42
C TRP A 78 -25.23 4.92 9.30
N GLY A 79 -24.75 4.77 8.07
CA GLY A 79 -25.39 5.31 6.87
C GLY A 79 -26.68 4.59 6.44
N GLY A 80 -27.11 3.54 7.18
CA GLY A 80 -28.38 2.83 6.99
C GLY A 80 -28.28 1.53 6.22
N LEU A 81 -27.06 1.04 5.90
CA LEU A 81 -26.89 -0.28 5.26
C LEU A 81 -27.02 -1.42 6.30
N SER A 82 -27.55 -2.57 5.85
CA SER A 82 -27.41 -3.81 6.64
C SER A 82 -25.95 -4.21 6.68
N TYR A 83 -25.58 -5.05 7.67
CA TYR A 83 -24.22 -5.56 7.82
C TYR A 83 -23.70 -6.21 6.52
N GLU A 84 -24.49 -7.08 5.89
CA GLU A 84 -24.10 -7.77 4.66
C GLU A 84 -23.82 -6.81 3.51
N LYS A 85 -24.67 -5.77 3.34
CA LYS A 85 -24.48 -4.74 2.31
C LYS A 85 -23.30 -3.83 2.62
N ALA A 86 -23.06 -3.53 3.88
CA ALA A 86 -21.90 -2.75 4.32
C ALA A 86 -20.60 -3.51 4.03
N VAL A 87 -20.52 -4.79 4.39
CA VAL A 87 -19.38 -5.68 4.08
C VAL A 87 -19.13 -5.77 2.58
N GLU A 88 -20.19 -5.99 1.78
CA GLU A 88 -20.06 -6.04 0.31
C GLU A 88 -19.50 -4.72 -0.25
N LYS A 89 -20.04 -3.59 0.21
CA LYS A 89 -19.62 -2.26 -0.25
C LYS A 89 -18.16 -1.96 0.11
N VAL A 90 -17.80 -2.17 1.37
CA VAL A 90 -16.41 -1.96 1.85
C VAL A 90 -15.43 -2.88 1.14
N GLY A 91 -15.80 -4.14 0.92
CA GLY A 91 -14.94 -5.12 0.24
C GLY A 91 -14.61 -4.80 -1.22
N ARG A 92 -15.24 -3.78 -1.82
CA ARG A 92 -14.90 -3.30 -3.17
C ARG A 92 -13.68 -2.38 -3.19
N THR A 93 -13.36 -1.74 -2.05
CA THR A 93 -12.31 -0.72 -1.94
C THR A 93 -11.27 -1.02 -0.87
N LEU A 94 -11.60 -1.84 0.12
CA LEU A 94 -10.72 -2.21 1.22
C LEU A 94 -10.59 -3.74 1.30
N ALA A 95 -9.35 -4.23 1.37
CA ALA A 95 -9.09 -5.64 1.54
C ALA A 95 -9.38 -6.11 2.98
N LEU A 96 -9.82 -7.35 3.12
CA LEU A 96 -9.91 -8.03 4.42
C LEU A 96 -8.54 -8.11 5.11
N PRO A 97 -8.50 -8.17 6.46
CA PRO A 97 -7.26 -8.41 7.19
C PRO A 97 -6.54 -9.67 6.69
N GLY A 98 -5.24 -9.54 6.43
CA GLY A 98 -4.42 -10.61 5.84
C GLY A 98 -4.56 -10.80 4.33
N SER A 99 -5.44 -10.05 3.66
CA SER A 99 -5.67 -10.12 2.21
C SER A 99 -5.21 -8.88 1.46
N SER A 100 -4.53 -7.96 2.14
CA SER A 100 -3.96 -6.76 1.56
C SER A 100 -2.47 -6.96 1.24
N GLU A 101 -2.03 -6.53 0.06
CA GLU A 101 -0.60 -6.50 -0.29
C GLU A 101 0.22 -5.64 0.70
N HIS A 102 -0.39 -4.62 1.31
CA HIS A 102 0.23 -3.82 2.37
C HIS A 102 0.58 -4.63 3.62
N ASN A 103 -0.10 -5.74 3.87
CA ASN A 103 0.21 -6.63 4.98
C ASN A 103 1.54 -7.40 4.79
N THR A 104 2.07 -7.46 3.57
CA THR A 104 3.37 -8.07 3.28
C THR A 104 4.56 -7.17 3.62
N GLY A 105 4.35 -5.86 3.72
CA GLY A 105 5.43 -4.88 3.74
C GLY A 105 6.08 -4.62 2.38
N LEU A 106 5.56 -5.23 1.29
CA LEU A 106 6.10 -5.10 -0.07
C LEU A 106 5.34 -4.08 -0.93
N ALA A 107 4.18 -3.60 -0.47
CA ALA A 107 3.39 -2.59 -1.16
C ALA A 107 3.58 -1.20 -0.53
N VAL A 108 3.60 -0.18 -1.37
CA VAL A 108 3.69 1.22 -0.97
C VAL A 108 2.83 2.09 -1.89
N ASP A 109 2.05 2.97 -1.30
CA ASP A 109 1.34 4.02 -2.00
C ASP A 109 2.17 5.30 -1.96
N LEU A 110 2.45 5.86 -3.13
CA LEU A 110 3.19 7.10 -3.30
C LEU A 110 2.28 8.19 -3.86
N GLY A 111 2.46 9.41 -3.36
CA GLY A 111 1.79 10.60 -3.82
C GLY A 111 2.78 11.76 -3.97
N ARG A 112 2.24 12.96 -4.21
CA ARG A 112 3.01 14.21 -4.24
C ARG A 112 3.21 14.76 -2.82
N GLU A 113 4.19 15.61 -2.67
CA GLU A 113 4.29 16.44 -1.46
C GLU A 113 2.98 17.23 -1.25
N GLY A 114 2.38 17.11 -0.06
CA GLY A 114 1.09 17.72 0.28
C GLY A 114 -0.12 16.80 0.12
N ASP A 115 -0.03 15.71 -0.63
CA ASP A 115 -1.13 14.73 -0.72
C ASP A 115 -1.31 14.03 0.65
N ASN A 116 -2.57 13.81 1.03
CA ASN A 116 -2.93 13.08 2.24
C ASN A 116 -3.52 11.70 1.95
N ASP A 117 -3.89 11.45 0.71
CA ASP A 117 -4.43 10.18 0.23
C ASP A 117 -3.99 9.93 -1.21
N VAL A 118 -4.21 8.72 -1.71
CA VAL A 118 -3.99 8.38 -3.12
C VAL A 118 -4.99 9.16 -3.97
N SER A 119 -4.48 9.94 -4.91
CA SER A 119 -5.29 10.78 -5.81
C SER A 119 -5.57 10.04 -7.11
N ASP A 120 -6.82 10.02 -7.55
CA ASP A 120 -7.22 9.47 -8.85
C ASP A 120 -6.55 10.20 -10.02
N ASP A 121 -6.11 11.44 -9.83
CA ASP A 121 -5.42 12.24 -10.85
C ASP A 121 -3.88 12.11 -10.80
N PHE A 122 -3.34 11.29 -9.88
CA PHE A 122 -1.88 11.13 -9.73
C PHE A 122 -1.21 10.69 -11.02
N TYR A 123 -1.84 9.83 -11.82
CA TYR A 123 -1.29 9.36 -13.10
C TYR A 123 -1.02 10.47 -14.11
N LYS A 124 -1.65 11.65 -13.97
CA LYS A 124 -1.44 12.83 -14.83
C LYS A 124 -0.24 13.66 -14.43
N THR A 125 0.36 13.39 -13.29
CA THR A 125 1.40 14.21 -12.68
C THR A 125 2.81 13.94 -13.24
N PRO A 126 3.76 14.89 -13.14
CA PRO A 126 5.16 14.65 -13.43
C PRO A 126 5.76 13.54 -12.57
N GLU A 127 5.35 13.46 -11.29
CA GLU A 127 5.78 12.45 -10.32
C GLU A 127 5.42 11.04 -10.79
N SER A 128 4.21 10.84 -11.26
CA SER A 128 3.76 9.55 -11.80
C SER A 128 4.55 9.16 -13.05
N ARG A 129 4.76 10.09 -13.97
CA ARG A 129 5.58 9.84 -15.19
C ARG A 129 7.00 9.46 -14.82
N TRP A 130 7.60 10.15 -13.85
CA TRP A 130 8.95 9.85 -13.38
C TRP A 130 9.01 8.46 -12.75
N LEU A 131 8.02 8.09 -11.91
CA LEU A 131 7.92 6.76 -11.31
C LEU A 131 7.84 5.67 -12.37
N CYS A 132 6.94 5.79 -13.35
CA CYS A 132 6.81 4.82 -14.44
C CYS A 132 8.13 4.61 -15.21
N ALA A 133 8.91 5.67 -15.38
CA ALA A 133 10.20 5.60 -16.08
C ALA A 133 11.34 5.02 -15.24
N ASN A 134 11.26 5.11 -13.91
CA ASN A 134 12.41 4.83 -13.03
C ASN A 134 12.21 3.68 -12.04
N CYS A 135 10.98 3.35 -11.59
CA CYS A 135 10.73 2.42 -10.49
C CYS A 135 11.38 1.04 -10.72
N ARG A 136 11.38 0.52 -11.95
CA ARG A 136 11.96 -0.80 -12.28
C ARG A 136 13.46 -0.88 -12.01
N ARG A 137 14.20 0.22 -12.10
CA ARG A 137 15.64 0.27 -11.77
C ARG A 137 15.91 -0.06 -10.30
N PHE A 138 14.92 0.19 -9.46
CA PHE A 138 14.95 -0.09 -8.02
C PHE A 138 14.23 -1.39 -7.67
N ARG A 139 13.82 -2.18 -8.68
CA ARG A 139 13.03 -3.42 -8.53
C ARG A 139 11.72 -3.17 -7.77
N LEU A 140 11.12 -2.02 -8.02
CA LEU A 140 9.76 -1.65 -7.63
C LEU A 140 8.91 -1.63 -8.89
N TYR A 141 7.68 -2.13 -8.80
CA TYR A 141 6.82 -2.32 -9.96
C TYR A 141 5.48 -1.65 -9.71
N PRO A 142 4.92 -0.95 -10.70
CA PRO A 142 3.55 -0.47 -10.61
C PRO A 142 2.58 -1.65 -10.55
N PRO A 143 1.35 -1.46 -10.04
CA PRO A 143 0.33 -2.50 -10.07
C PRO A 143 0.06 -2.95 -11.50
N LEU A 144 -0.24 -4.24 -11.69
CA LEU A 144 -0.48 -4.85 -13.00
C LEU A 144 -1.74 -4.34 -13.71
N SER A 145 -2.63 -3.67 -12.96
CA SER A 145 -3.93 -3.16 -13.42
C SER A 145 -3.97 -1.64 -13.61
N SER A 146 -2.82 -0.99 -13.77
CA SER A 146 -2.84 0.44 -14.14
C SER A 146 -3.36 0.59 -15.57
N PRO A 147 -4.35 1.49 -15.78
CA PRO A 147 -4.89 1.73 -17.10
C PRO A 147 -3.86 2.31 -18.06
#